data_34b4759685e2c8cf0df9b0d1112ca0eb
#
_entry.id   34b4759685e2c8cf0df9b0d1112ca0eb
#
_cell.length_a   1.000
_cell.length_b   1.000
_cell.length_c   1.000
_cell.angle_alpha   90.00
_cell.angle_beta   90.00
_cell.angle_gamma   90.00
#
_symmetry.space_group_name_H-M   'P 1'
#
loop_
_entity.id
_entity.type
_entity.pdbx_description
1 polymer ?
#
loop_
_entity_poly.entity_id
_entity_poly.type
_entity_poly.pdbx_seq_one_letter_code
_entity_poly.pdbx_strand_id
1 'polypeptide(L)'
;MAQAQKDFKSGGNYFIPLAIVGILFFVIGFGVGISGILIPFLQKAFTLTTSQSYLVTAAIFSAFVIFGAPSGMLIKKIGYKKTMLIAFFVMALGMVLFVPSAYYQSFPFFLLALFIGGIGNTFLQAAVNPYVTIIGPKESAAMRMCLMGIMNKAAWWMGPLFLGIFLDINNAQLTDVTFPFYLVAGILAGLGIFMYFAPLPEVKAEGEDESEVEVSSSITGSKTSIMQFPHLLLGVLTLFIYVGVETLPMASMLDFAKSVFPNDDLTGYSKYVPIGLMIGYVFGVLMIPKILSQTKALIIVSILGIAASLALIFLPGNVGIYCLAAIGFANSLMWPAIWPLAIADLGKFTKTGASMLVMGIVGGAVLPLIFGVLVDSFKGANEIVSTANFQSAYWIFIPCYFFILYFAIAGHKIRK
;
A
#
# COMPACT_ATOMS: atom_id res chain seq x y z
N MET A 1 20.10 -11.29 23.95
CA MET A 1 18.85 -11.00 23.24
C MET A 1 17.74 -10.52 24.16
N ALA A 2 17.37 -11.25 25.23
CA ALA A 2 16.36 -10.82 26.20
C ALA A 2 16.64 -9.46 26.88
N GLN A 3 17.90 -9.10 27.08
CA GLN A 3 18.32 -7.83 27.67
C GLN A 3 17.99 -6.65 26.72
N ALA A 4 18.34 -6.75 25.43
CA ALA A 4 18.03 -5.71 24.45
C ALA A 4 16.51 -5.47 24.30
N GLN A 5 15.71 -6.53 24.37
CA GLN A 5 14.25 -6.45 24.32
C GLN A 5 13.65 -5.80 25.60
N LYS A 6 14.27 -6.03 26.77
CA LYS A 6 13.94 -5.35 28.03
C LYS A 6 14.28 -3.86 27.99
N ASP A 7 15.45 -3.50 27.43
CA ASP A 7 15.91 -2.11 27.33
C ASP A 7 15.02 -1.28 26.38
N PHE A 8 14.48 -1.88 25.31
CA PHE A 8 13.50 -1.21 24.42
C PHE A 8 12.13 -1.01 25.10
N LYS A 9 11.69 -1.95 25.97
CA LYS A 9 10.43 -1.81 26.73
C LYS A 9 10.55 -0.77 27.86
N SER A 10 11.76 -0.51 28.38
CA SER A 10 12.03 0.42 29.49
C SER A 10 12.39 1.85 29.08
N GLY A 11 12.20 2.25 27.81
CA GLY A 11 12.48 3.60 27.31
C GLY A 11 13.91 3.78 26.77
N GLY A 12 14.61 2.71 26.42
CA GLY A 12 15.89 2.74 25.72
C GLY A 12 15.80 3.47 24.37
N ASN A 13 16.94 3.93 23.87
CA ASN A 13 17.01 4.70 22.64
C ASN A 13 16.68 3.82 21.41
N TYR A 14 15.43 3.86 20.96
CA TYR A 14 14.95 3.17 19.74
C TYR A 14 14.97 4.04 18.48
N PHE A 15 15.58 5.22 18.53
CA PHE A 15 15.63 6.15 17.43
C PHE A 15 16.32 5.56 16.17
N ILE A 16 17.47 4.90 16.34
CA ILE A 16 18.21 4.31 15.23
C ILE A 16 17.41 3.16 14.59
N PRO A 17 16.88 2.15 15.32
CA PRO A 17 16.00 1.15 14.77
C PRO A 17 14.78 1.75 14.04
N LEU A 18 14.16 2.79 14.61
CA LEU A 18 13.00 3.45 14.02
C LEU A 18 13.37 4.17 12.71
N ALA A 19 14.52 4.85 12.66
CA ALA A 19 15.02 5.50 11.45
C ALA A 19 15.29 4.48 10.33
N ILE A 20 15.93 3.33 10.65
CA ILE A 20 16.14 2.24 9.69
C ILE A 20 14.80 1.74 9.17
N VAL A 21 13.84 1.49 10.06
CA VAL A 21 12.50 1.03 9.66
C VAL A 21 11.79 2.09 8.79
N GLY A 22 12.00 3.38 9.04
CA GLY A 22 11.53 4.47 8.18
C GLY A 22 12.04 4.33 6.74
N ILE A 23 13.32 4.01 6.55
CA ILE A 23 13.91 3.72 5.23
C ILE A 23 13.22 2.50 4.59
N LEU A 24 12.93 1.46 5.37
CA LEU A 24 12.23 0.27 4.84
C LEU A 24 10.82 0.62 4.34
N PHE A 25 10.07 1.45 5.08
CA PHE A 25 8.76 1.94 4.65
C PHE A 25 8.85 2.85 3.41
N PHE A 26 9.92 3.64 3.30
CA PHE A 26 10.20 4.40 2.09
C PHE A 26 10.39 3.47 0.88
N VAL A 27 11.20 2.41 1.02
CA VAL A 27 11.41 1.43 -0.07
C VAL A 27 10.12 0.71 -0.46
N ILE A 28 9.28 0.34 0.53
CA ILE A 28 7.95 -0.24 0.29
C ILE A 28 7.12 0.70 -0.58
N GLY A 29 7.06 1.98 -0.20
CA GLY A 29 6.32 3.00 -0.92
C GLY A 29 6.87 3.26 -2.31
N PHE A 30 8.19 3.32 -2.47
CA PHE A 30 8.85 3.51 -3.75
C PHE A 30 8.54 2.37 -4.73
N GLY A 31 8.63 1.11 -4.28
CA GLY A 31 8.37 -0.06 -5.10
C GLY A 31 6.94 -0.14 -5.67
N VAL A 32 5.97 0.50 -5.02
CA VAL A 32 4.60 0.61 -5.52
C VAL A 32 4.40 1.94 -6.26
N GLY A 33 4.97 3.03 -5.75
CA GLY A 33 4.82 4.39 -6.29
C GLY A 33 5.31 4.54 -7.72
N ILE A 34 6.33 3.78 -8.14
CA ILE A 34 6.82 3.77 -9.52
C ILE A 34 5.73 3.37 -10.54
N SER A 35 4.68 2.65 -10.12
CA SER A 35 3.56 2.31 -11.00
C SER A 35 2.88 3.57 -11.55
N GLY A 36 2.88 4.67 -10.80
CA GLY A 36 2.26 5.93 -11.23
C GLY A 36 2.81 6.48 -12.55
N ILE A 37 4.11 6.30 -12.84
CA ILE A 37 4.71 6.70 -14.12
C ILE A 37 4.82 5.52 -15.09
N LEU A 38 4.98 4.29 -14.60
CA LEU A 38 5.08 3.11 -15.45
C LEU A 38 3.78 2.80 -16.20
N ILE A 39 2.63 3.07 -15.60
CA ILE A 39 1.33 2.87 -16.26
C ILE A 39 1.26 3.66 -17.57
N PRO A 40 1.33 5.02 -17.57
CA PRO A 40 1.24 5.78 -18.83
C PRO A 40 2.43 5.54 -19.75
N PHE A 41 3.64 5.30 -19.22
CA PHE A 41 4.82 4.97 -20.03
C PHE A 41 4.64 3.68 -20.83
N LEU A 42 4.29 2.57 -20.16
CA LEU A 42 4.09 1.28 -20.82
C LEU A 42 2.83 1.28 -21.71
N GLN A 43 1.79 2.03 -21.31
CA GLN A 43 0.60 2.22 -22.13
C GLN A 43 0.97 2.84 -23.48
N LYS A 44 1.83 3.86 -23.49
CA LYS A 44 2.31 4.50 -24.70
C LYS A 44 3.25 3.60 -25.50
N ALA A 45 4.24 2.98 -24.84
CA ALA A 45 5.27 2.16 -25.49
C ALA A 45 4.69 0.91 -26.17
N PHE A 46 3.64 0.31 -25.60
CA PHE A 46 3.00 -0.90 -26.11
C PHE A 46 1.62 -0.67 -26.74
N THR A 47 1.17 0.60 -26.86
CA THR A 47 -0.17 0.95 -27.36
C THR A 47 -1.30 0.19 -26.64
N LEU A 48 -1.23 0.14 -25.30
CA LEU A 48 -2.18 -0.61 -24.47
C LEU A 48 -3.49 0.15 -24.28
N THR A 49 -4.58 -0.59 -24.08
CA THR A 49 -5.83 -0.02 -23.54
C THR A 49 -5.64 0.41 -22.11
N THR A 50 -6.56 1.21 -21.55
CA THR A 50 -6.50 1.63 -20.15
C THR A 50 -6.53 0.43 -19.21
N SER A 51 -7.42 -0.54 -19.47
CA SER A 51 -7.49 -1.76 -18.66
C SER A 51 -6.19 -2.59 -18.69
N GLN A 52 -5.55 -2.69 -19.86
CA GLN A 52 -4.28 -3.39 -19.98
C GLN A 52 -3.15 -2.68 -19.25
N SER A 53 -3.11 -1.35 -19.22
CA SER A 53 -2.07 -0.59 -18.51
C SER A 53 -2.15 -0.78 -16.99
N TYR A 54 -3.34 -0.98 -16.43
CA TYR A 54 -3.53 -1.26 -14.99
C TYR A 54 -3.10 -2.68 -14.58
N LEU A 55 -2.77 -3.59 -15.53
CA LEU A 55 -2.07 -4.84 -15.21
C LEU A 55 -0.72 -4.61 -14.53
N VAL A 56 -0.10 -3.44 -14.71
CA VAL A 56 1.10 -2.99 -13.99
C VAL A 56 0.86 -3.04 -12.48
N THR A 57 -0.22 -2.41 -12.00
CA THR A 57 -0.61 -2.42 -10.59
C THR A 57 -1.01 -3.82 -10.14
N ALA A 58 -1.77 -4.53 -10.97
CA ALA A 58 -2.22 -5.90 -10.68
C ALA A 58 -1.05 -6.86 -10.49
N ALA A 59 0.00 -6.76 -11.30
CA ALA A 59 1.18 -7.60 -11.18
C ALA A 59 1.87 -7.42 -9.82
N ILE A 60 2.03 -6.16 -9.36
CA ILE A 60 2.65 -5.86 -8.06
C ILE A 60 1.82 -6.43 -6.90
N PHE A 61 0.51 -6.14 -6.90
CA PHE A 61 -0.35 -6.46 -5.75
C PHE A 61 -0.82 -7.92 -5.72
N SER A 62 -0.83 -8.65 -6.84
CA SER A 62 -1.15 -10.09 -6.86
C SER A 62 -0.19 -10.93 -6.02
N ALA A 63 1.06 -10.47 -5.88
CA ALA A 63 2.05 -11.11 -5.03
C ALA A 63 1.60 -11.21 -3.56
N PHE A 64 0.81 -10.26 -3.05
CA PHE A 64 0.34 -10.27 -1.66
C PHE A 64 -0.61 -11.44 -1.36
N VAL A 65 -1.45 -11.84 -2.31
CA VAL A 65 -2.32 -13.02 -2.14
C VAL A 65 -1.50 -14.30 -2.16
N ILE A 66 -0.60 -14.44 -3.14
CA ILE A 66 0.14 -15.68 -3.37
C ILE A 66 1.22 -15.88 -2.30
N PHE A 67 1.92 -14.81 -1.93
CA PHE A 67 3.08 -14.86 -1.03
C PHE A 67 2.81 -14.32 0.38
N GLY A 68 1.59 -13.87 0.69
CA GLY A 68 1.23 -13.41 2.03
C GLY A 68 1.38 -14.50 3.09
N ALA A 69 0.81 -15.68 2.88
CA ALA A 69 0.99 -16.81 3.79
C ALA A 69 2.43 -17.37 3.79
N PRO A 70 3.09 -17.61 2.64
CA PRO A 70 4.51 -17.97 2.59
C PRO A 70 5.44 -17.00 3.32
N SER A 71 5.16 -15.69 3.32
CA SER A 71 5.97 -14.70 4.05
C SER A 71 5.96 -14.94 5.56
N GLY A 72 4.80 -15.27 6.13
CA GLY A 72 4.67 -15.64 7.55
C GLY A 72 5.44 -16.89 7.91
N MET A 73 5.42 -17.91 7.03
CA MET A 73 6.23 -19.13 7.22
C MET A 73 7.73 -18.84 7.14
N LEU A 74 8.14 -17.95 6.24
CA LEU A 74 9.54 -17.53 6.11
C LEU A 74 10.01 -16.82 7.38
N ILE A 75 9.22 -15.87 7.92
CA ILE A 75 9.54 -15.17 9.17
C ILE A 75 9.66 -16.13 10.35
N LYS A 76 8.76 -17.11 10.45
CA LYS A 76 8.84 -18.15 11.50
C LYS A 76 10.14 -18.96 11.42
N LYS A 77 10.61 -19.24 10.19
CA LYS A 77 11.81 -20.08 9.97
C LYS A 77 13.13 -19.34 10.15
N ILE A 78 13.24 -18.10 9.71
CA ILE A 78 14.53 -17.38 9.66
C ILE A 78 14.53 -16.05 10.42
N GLY A 79 13.41 -15.61 10.97
CA GLY A 79 13.25 -14.34 11.70
C GLY A 79 12.98 -13.13 10.82
N TYR A 80 12.65 -12.00 11.47
CA TYR A 80 12.28 -10.76 10.80
C TYR A 80 13.43 -10.17 9.97
N LYS A 81 14.60 -10.00 10.58
CA LYS A 81 15.76 -9.34 9.94
C LYS A 81 16.21 -10.06 8.67
N LYS A 82 16.33 -11.40 8.71
CA LYS A 82 16.74 -12.20 7.53
C LYS A 82 15.67 -12.17 6.44
N THR A 83 14.39 -12.12 6.81
CA THR A 83 13.29 -11.98 5.84
C THR A 83 13.37 -10.64 5.12
N MET A 84 13.63 -9.53 5.84
CA MET A 84 13.84 -8.20 5.24
C MET A 84 15.03 -8.21 4.27
N LEU A 85 16.14 -8.87 4.64
CA LEU A 85 17.31 -9.01 3.77
C LEU A 85 16.96 -9.74 2.46
N ILE A 86 16.29 -10.89 2.53
CA ILE A 86 15.85 -11.63 1.34
C ILE A 86 14.91 -10.81 0.49
N ALA A 87 14.00 -10.05 1.12
CA ALA A 87 13.06 -9.18 0.42
C ALA A 87 13.77 -8.20 -0.52
N PHE A 88 14.87 -7.57 -0.06
CA PHE A 88 15.64 -6.64 -0.88
C PHE A 88 16.27 -7.30 -2.11
N PHE A 89 16.83 -8.50 -1.96
CA PHE A 89 17.42 -9.20 -3.11
C PHE A 89 16.34 -9.66 -4.10
N VAL A 90 15.17 -10.07 -3.63
CA VAL A 90 14.04 -10.42 -4.51
C VAL A 90 13.52 -9.17 -5.23
N MET A 91 13.41 -8.02 -4.55
CA MET A 91 13.05 -6.76 -5.19
C MET A 91 14.11 -6.35 -6.23
N ALA A 92 15.40 -6.44 -5.89
CA ALA A 92 16.49 -6.14 -6.82
C ALA A 92 16.44 -7.03 -8.07
N LEU A 93 16.16 -8.33 -7.92
CA LEU A 93 15.95 -9.24 -9.04
C LEU A 93 14.79 -8.79 -9.94
N GLY A 94 13.66 -8.38 -9.36
CA GLY A 94 12.55 -7.81 -10.09
C GLY A 94 12.98 -6.62 -10.95
N MET A 95 13.77 -5.69 -10.37
CA MET A 95 14.27 -4.51 -11.10
C MET A 95 15.23 -4.89 -12.23
N VAL A 96 16.15 -5.84 -12.01
CA VAL A 96 17.06 -6.33 -13.07
C VAL A 96 16.29 -6.93 -14.25
N LEU A 97 15.18 -7.63 -14.01
CA LEU A 97 14.36 -8.25 -15.04
C LEU A 97 13.65 -7.26 -15.96
N PHE A 98 13.52 -5.98 -15.57
CA PHE A 98 13.04 -4.94 -16.46
C PHE A 98 13.91 -4.78 -17.73
N VAL A 99 15.22 -4.94 -17.58
CA VAL A 99 16.16 -4.74 -18.71
C VAL A 99 15.97 -5.76 -19.82
N PRO A 100 15.99 -7.09 -19.58
CA PRO A 100 15.67 -8.04 -20.62
C PRO A 100 14.22 -7.92 -21.12
N SER A 101 13.26 -7.47 -20.27
CA SER A 101 11.90 -7.23 -20.71
C SER A 101 11.83 -6.12 -21.78
N ALA A 102 12.64 -5.07 -21.62
CA ALA A 102 12.79 -4.01 -22.62
C ALA A 102 13.48 -4.51 -23.88
N TYR A 103 14.54 -5.28 -23.76
CA TYR A 103 15.26 -5.85 -24.89
C TYR A 103 14.38 -6.76 -25.76
N TYR A 104 13.59 -7.62 -25.14
CA TYR A 104 12.65 -8.50 -25.85
C TYR A 104 11.33 -7.81 -26.21
N GLN A 105 11.14 -6.55 -25.83
CA GLN A 105 9.92 -5.77 -26.06
C GLN A 105 8.65 -6.53 -25.63
N SER A 106 8.68 -7.16 -24.48
CA SER A 106 7.63 -8.06 -24.00
C SER A 106 6.90 -7.50 -22.80
N PHE A 107 5.66 -7.05 -22.99
CA PHE A 107 4.82 -6.57 -21.88
C PHE A 107 4.56 -7.65 -20.81
N PRO A 108 4.25 -8.92 -21.15
CA PRO A 108 4.14 -9.98 -20.15
C PRO A 108 5.41 -10.17 -19.32
N PHE A 109 6.58 -9.95 -19.91
CA PHE A 109 7.83 -10.05 -19.17
C PHE A 109 8.03 -8.86 -18.21
N PHE A 110 7.60 -7.65 -18.59
CA PHE A 110 7.51 -6.52 -17.66
C PHE A 110 6.59 -6.84 -16.48
N LEU A 111 5.42 -7.44 -16.72
CA LEU A 111 4.51 -7.86 -15.65
C LEU A 111 5.14 -8.89 -14.72
N LEU A 112 5.89 -9.86 -15.26
CA LEU A 112 6.64 -10.83 -14.46
C LEU A 112 7.70 -10.15 -13.58
N ALA A 113 8.44 -9.19 -14.12
CA ALA A 113 9.44 -8.41 -13.38
C ALA A 113 8.79 -7.64 -12.22
N LEU A 114 7.64 -6.99 -12.46
CA LEU A 114 6.84 -6.31 -11.44
C LEU A 114 6.30 -7.26 -10.38
N PHE A 115 5.83 -8.44 -10.78
CA PHE A 115 5.35 -9.47 -9.87
C PHE A 115 6.46 -9.96 -8.93
N ILE A 116 7.66 -10.21 -9.46
CA ILE A 116 8.83 -10.61 -8.65
C ILE A 116 9.22 -9.49 -7.69
N GLY A 117 9.24 -8.23 -8.13
CA GLY A 117 9.41 -7.08 -7.24
C GLY A 117 8.32 -7.01 -6.15
N GLY A 118 7.08 -7.33 -6.50
CA GLY A 118 5.94 -7.45 -5.60
C GLY A 118 6.10 -8.56 -4.55
N ILE A 119 6.72 -9.70 -4.90
CA ILE A 119 7.05 -10.77 -3.93
C ILE A 119 8.00 -10.21 -2.86
N GLY A 120 9.08 -9.55 -3.28
CA GLY A 120 10.00 -8.91 -2.34
C GLY A 120 9.30 -7.86 -1.46
N ASN A 121 8.44 -7.04 -2.03
CA ASN A 121 7.65 -6.06 -1.29
C ASN A 121 6.71 -6.74 -0.27
N THR A 122 6.08 -7.87 -0.63
CA THR A 122 5.25 -8.68 0.28
C THR A 122 6.05 -9.19 1.48
N PHE A 123 7.25 -9.76 1.24
CA PHE A 123 8.14 -10.22 2.31
C PHE A 123 8.58 -9.07 3.21
N LEU A 124 8.91 -7.92 2.63
CA LEU A 124 9.33 -6.75 3.38
C LEU A 124 8.20 -6.24 4.26
N GLN A 125 6.98 -6.06 3.73
CA GLN A 125 5.83 -5.60 4.50
C GLN A 125 5.41 -6.58 5.61
N ALA A 126 5.43 -7.88 5.33
CA ALA A 126 5.10 -8.89 6.34
C ALA A 126 6.06 -8.85 7.54
N ALA A 127 7.33 -8.52 7.29
CA ALA A 127 8.34 -8.43 8.34
C ALA A 127 8.33 -7.07 9.06
N VAL A 128 8.22 -5.96 8.32
CA VAL A 128 8.38 -4.60 8.84
C VAL A 128 7.17 -4.12 9.63
N ASN A 129 5.94 -4.43 9.21
CA ASN A 129 4.73 -3.96 9.89
C ASN A 129 4.63 -4.45 11.37
N PRO A 130 4.80 -5.75 11.68
CA PRO A 130 4.88 -6.18 13.07
C PRO A 130 6.09 -5.60 13.80
N TYR A 131 7.23 -5.50 13.13
CA TYR A 131 8.47 -5.00 13.73
C TYR A 131 8.29 -3.59 14.31
N VAL A 132 7.64 -2.66 13.57
CA VAL A 132 7.31 -1.30 14.06
C VAL A 132 6.47 -1.32 15.33
N THR A 133 5.54 -2.25 15.45
CA THR A 133 4.65 -2.32 16.63
C THR A 133 5.36 -2.86 17.86
N ILE A 134 6.37 -3.71 17.65
CA ILE A 134 7.14 -4.36 18.72
C ILE A 134 8.24 -3.44 19.27
N ILE A 135 8.85 -2.59 18.42
CA ILE A 135 9.87 -1.63 18.83
C ILE A 135 9.25 -0.48 19.62
N GLY A 136 9.57 -0.37 20.89
CA GLY A 136 9.18 0.74 21.76
C GLY A 136 7.84 0.56 22.47
N PRO A 137 7.36 1.58 23.20
CA PRO A 137 6.16 1.49 24.05
C PRO A 137 4.89 1.22 23.24
N LYS A 138 3.99 0.37 23.77
CA LYS A 138 2.71 0.03 23.11
C LYS A 138 1.84 1.27 22.86
N GLU A 139 1.84 2.23 23.78
CA GLU A 139 1.05 3.46 23.75
C GLU A 139 1.40 4.35 22.54
N SER A 140 2.65 4.29 22.06
CA SER A 140 3.13 5.09 20.92
C SER A 140 3.15 4.31 19.59
N ALA A 141 2.65 3.09 19.55
CA ALA A 141 2.67 2.25 18.34
C ALA A 141 1.93 2.92 17.16
N ALA A 142 0.75 3.48 17.40
CA ALA A 142 -0.03 4.17 16.38
C ALA A 142 0.71 5.39 15.80
N MET A 143 1.36 6.19 16.66
CA MET A 143 2.18 7.33 16.22
C MET A 143 3.36 6.87 15.34
N ARG A 144 4.06 5.79 15.74
CA ARG A 144 5.14 5.23 14.91
C ARG A 144 4.64 4.76 13.55
N MET A 145 3.50 4.09 13.51
CA MET A 145 2.87 3.67 12.25
C MET A 145 2.51 4.86 11.35
N CYS A 146 2.01 5.98 11.91
CA CYS A 146 1.74 7.20 11.14
C CYS A 146 3.04 7.81 10.59
N LEU A 147 4.13 7.85 11.37
CA LEU A 147 5.44 8.31 10.89
C LEU A 147 5.94 7.44 9.73
N MET A 148 5.79 6.13 9.84
CA MET A 148 6.13 5.19 8.75
C MET A 148 5.24 5.42 7.52
N GLY A 149 3.96 5.73 7.74
CA GLY A 149 3.03 6.12 6.67
C GLY A 149 3.49 7.35 5.90
N ILE A 150 3.99 8.38 6.59
CA ILE A 150 4.56 9.58 5.96
C ILE A 150 5.76 9.21 5.08
N MET A 151 6.70 8.38 5.58
CA MET A 151 7.86 7.92 4.81
C MET A 151 7.44 7.13 3.57
N ASN A 152 6.44 6.27 3.72
CA ASN A 152 5.90 5.48 2.61
C ASN A 152 5.28 6.38 1.53
N LYS A 153 4.47 7.38 1.90
CA LYS A 153 3.79 8.25 0.93
C LYS A 153 4.73 9.29 0.31
N ALA A 154 5.76 9.73 1.04
CA ALA A 154 6.84 10.52 0.45
C ALA A 154 7.53 9.75 -0.69
N ALA A 155 7.74 8.45 -0.52
CA ALA A 155 8.31 7.60 -1.57
C ALA A 155 7.36 7.40 -2.76
N TRP A 156 6.05 7.32 -2.53
CA TRP A 156 5.05 7.30 -3.61
C TRP A 156 5.12 8.55 -4.49
N TRP A 157 5.39 9.71 -3.89
CA TRP A 157 5.61 10.94 -4.63
C TRP A 157 6.97 10.94 -5.34
N MET A 158 8.04 10.55 -4.64
CA MET A 158 9.41 10.60 -5.18
C MET A 158 9.66 9.56 -6.27
N GLY A 159 8.96 8.43 -6.25
CA GLY A 159 9.14 7.36 -7.24
C GLY A 159 8.89 7.81 -8.68
N PRO A 160 7.71 8.37 -9.01
CA PRO A 160 7.46 8.93 -10.33
C PRO A 160 8.40 10.06 -10.72
N LEU A 161 8.76 10.97 -9.77
CA LEU A 161 9.71 12.04 -10.03
C LEU A 161 11.10 11.50 -10.38
N PHE A 162 11.58 10.51 -9.64
CA PHE A 162 12.87 9.86 -9.91
C PHE A 162 12.88 9.22 -11.29
N LEU A 163 11.89 8.40 -11.60
CA LEU A 163 11.82 7.75 -12.91
C LEU A 163 11.55 8.74 -14.05
N GLY A 164 10.81 9.82 -13.81
CA GLY A 164 10.52 10.87 -14.78
C GLY A 164 11.77 11.64 -15.25
N ILE A 165 12.90 11.53 -14.53
CA ILE A 165 14.20 12.05 -14.99
C ILE A 165 14.71 11.26 -16.22
N PHE A 166 14.34 9.97 -16.31
CA PHE A 166 14.84 9.02 -17.31
C PHE A 166 13.77 8.62 -18.32
N LEU A 167 12.49 8.60 -17.93
CA LEU A 167 11.39 8.10 -18.73
C LEU A 167 10.56 9.27 -19.27
N ASP A 168 10.57 9.45 -20.57
CA ASP A 168 9.66 10.40 -21.24
C ASP A 168 8.35 9.71 -21.64
N ILE A 169 7.26 10.11 -20.98
CA ILE A 169 5.91 9.57 -21.26
C ILE A 169 5.45 9.95 -22.70
N ASN A 170 5.87 11.10 -23.20
CA ASN A 170 5.44 11.59 -24.52
C ASN A 170 6.19 10.90 -25.66
N ASN A 171 7.44 10.49 -25.42
CA ASN A 171 8.28 9.77 -26.39
C ASN A 171 8.85 8.48 -25.76
N ALA A 172 7.96 7.60 -25.31
CA ALA A 172 8.32 6.40 -24.54
C ALA A 172 9.17 5.42 -25.35
N GLN A 173 10.46 5.33 -25.00
CA GLN A 173 11.40 4.36 -25.53
C GLN A 173 11.65 3.27 -24.51
N LEU A 174 11.43 1.99 -24.86
CA LEU A 174 11.61 0.87 -23.92
C LEU A 174 13.03 0.75 -23.39
N THR A 175 14.03 1.22 -24.15
CA THR A 175 15.44 1.25 -23.74
C THR A 175 15.72 2.17 -22.56
N ASP A 176 14.89 3.19 -22.35
CA ASP A 176 15.06 4.21 -21.30
C ASP A 176 14.95 3.60 -19.90
N VAL A 177 14.26 2.44 -19.73
CA VAL A 177 14.17 1.74 -18.46
C VAL A 177 15.51 1.11 -18.02
N THR A 178 16.47 0.91 -18.92
CA THR A 178 17.70 0.14 -18.64
C THR A 178 18.50 0.73 -17.51
N PHE A 179 18.89 1.99 -17.63
CA PHE A 179 19.75 2.64 -16.64
C PHE A 179 19.06 2.83 -15.27
N PRO A 180 17.84 3.42 -15.18
CA PRO A 180 17.21 3.66 -13.89
C PRO A 180 16.87 2.37 -13.14
N PHE A 181 16.51 1.29 -13.85
CA PHE A 181 16.19 0.03 -13.19
C PHE A 181 17.43 -0.72 -12.71
N TYR A 182 18.57 -0.66 -13.41
CA TYR A 182 19.84 -1.14 -12.86
C TYR A 182 20.28 -0.32 -11.65
N LEU A 183 20.10 1.01 -11.68
CA LEU A 183 20.43 1.86 -10.54
C LEU A 183 19.59 1.49 -9.31
N VAL A 184 18.27 1.34 -9.47
CA VAL A 184 17.37 0.92 -8.39
C VAL A 184 17.74 -0.47 -7.89
N ALA A 185 18.03 -1.43 -8.79
CA ALA A 185 18.48 -2.76 -8.40
C ALA A 185 19.77 -2.73 -7.56
N GLY A 186 20.73 -1.90 -7.95
CA GLY A 186 21.96 -1.70 -7.19
C GLY A 186 21.73 -1.11 -5.80
N ILE A 187 20.85 -0.10 -5.70
CA ILE A 187 20.45 0.50 -4.41
C ILE A 187 19.77 -0.55 -3.52
N LEU A 188 18.81 -1.33 -4.07
CA LEU A 188 18.14 -2.37 -3.31
C LEU A 188 19.09 -3.47 -2.84
N ALA A 189 20.02 -3.93 -3.70
CA ALA A 189 21.03 -4.90 -3.31
C ALA A 189 21.97 -4.33 -2.22
N GLY A 190 22.37 -3.07 -2.34
CA GLY A 190 23.15 -2.36 -1.32
C GLY A 190 22.41 -2.26 0.02
N LEU A 191 21.11 -1.94 0.00
CA LEU A 191 20.28 -1.96 1.20
C LEU A 191 20.14 -3.37 1.79
N GLY A 192 20.04 -4.40 0.96
CA GLY A 192 20.07 -5.79 1.41
C GLY A 192 21.36 -6.12 2.16
N ILE A 193 22.52 -5.72 1.62
CA ILE A 193 23.81 -5.87 2.29
C ILE A 193 23.87 -5.03 3.59
N PHE A 194 23.41 -3.78 3.54
CA PHE A 194 23.29 -2.92 4.73
C PHE A 194 22.46 -3.59 5.83
N MET A 195 21.33 -4.21 5.48
CA MET A 195 20.46 -4.91 6.44
C MET A 195 21.16 -6.06 7.15
N TYR A 196 22.11 -6.71 6.51
CA TYR A 196 22.93 -7.75 7.16
C TYR A 196 23.71 -7.19 8.36
N PHE A 197 24.31 -6.00 8.18
CA PHE A 197 25.11 -5.31 9.20
C PHE A 197 24.28 -4.39 10.11
N ALA A 198 23.05 -4.06 9.74
CA ALA A 198 22.22 -3.11 10.48
C ALA A 198 22.03 -3.52 11.95
N PRO A 199 22.09 -2.57 12.90
CA PRO A 199 21.91 -2.83 14.32
C PRO A 199 20.41 -2.98 14.66
N LEU A 200 19.72 -3.87 13.94
CA LEU A 200 18.35 -4.24 14.21
C LEU A 200 18.32 -5.50 15.06
N PRO A 201 17.80 -5.46 16.29
CA PRO A 201 17.64 -6.67 17.09
C PRO A 201 16.61 -7.60 16.48
N GLU A 202 16.83 -8.90 16.58
CA GLU A 202 15.75 -9.86 16.33
C GLU A 202 14.73 -9.70 17.45
N VAL A 203 13.49 -9.42 17.08
CA VAL A 203 12.37 -9.25 18.01
C VAL A 203 11.41 -10.42 17.85
N LYS A 204 10.79 -10.79 18.98
CA LYS A 204 9.68 -11.74 19.00
C LYS A 204 8.44 -11.01 19.53
N ALA A 205 7.30 -11.23 18.89
CA ALA A 205 6.04 -10.72 19.41
C ALA A 205 5.70 -11.41 20.75
N GLU A 206 5.00 -10.72 21.63
CA GLU A 206 4.48 -11.35 22.85
C GLU A 206 3.55 -12.51 22.48
N GLY A 207 3.80 -13.68 23.05
CA GLY A 207 3.03 -14.91 22.76
C GLY A 207 3.52 -15.70 21.52
N GLU A 208 4.64 -15.33 20.90
CA GLU A 208 5.20 -16.08 19.77
C GLU A 208 5.81 -17.43 20.19
N ASP A 209 6.28 -17.52 21.47
CA ASP A 209 6.86 -18.74 22.05
C ASP A 209 5.87 -19.46 22.99
N GLU A 210 4.73 -18.86 23.31
CA GLU A 210 3.72 -19.50 24.17
C GLU A 210 2.93 -20.50 23.32
N SER A 211 2.82 -21.73 23.82
CA SER A 211 1.95 -22.74 23.23
C SER A 211 0.53 -22.17 23.14
N GLU A 212 -0.13 -22.32 22.01
CA GLU A 212 -1.46 -21.76 21.67
C GLU A 212 -2.55 -22.06 22.73
N VAL A 213 -2.22 -22.79 23.78
CA VAL A 213 -3.14 -23.33 24.79
C VAL A 213 -3.40 -22.37 25.97
N GLU A 214 -2.47 -21.48 26.35
CA GLU A 214 -2.61 -20.75 27.63
C GLU A 214 -3.23 -19.35 27.57
N VAL A 215 -3.26 -18.68 26.43
CA VAL A 215 -3.71 -17.26 26.35
C VAL A 215 -5.20 -17.08 26.00
N SER A 216 -5.96 -18.13 25.74
CA SER A 216 -7.15 -17.92 24.92
C SER A 216 -8.50 -18.40 25.41
N SER A 217 -8.63 -18.92 26.63
CA SER A 217 -9.94 -19.44 27.06
C SER A 217 -10.96 -18.38 27.51
N SER A 218 -10.50 -17.18 27.90
CA SER A 218 -11.38 -16.12 28.42
C SER A 218 -11.94 -15.17 27.32
N ILE A 219 -11.22 -14.98 26.21
CA ILE A 219 -11.57 -13.96 25.18
C ILE A 219 -12.31 -14.58 23.99
N THR A 220 -11.92 -15.78 23.57
CA THR A 220 -12.47 -16.42 22.36
C THR A 220 -13.74 -17.24 22.58
N GLY A 221 -14.09 -17.51 23.83
CA GLY A 221 -15.26 -18.36 24.17
C GLY A 221 -15.18 -19.74 23.54
N SER A 222 -16.30 -20.24 23.01
CA SER A 222 -16.42 -21.56 22.36
C SER A 222 -15.99 -21.60 20.90
N LYS A 223 -15.42 -20.49 20.35
CA LYS A 223 -15.07 -20.40 18.93
C LYS A 223 -13.88 -21.28 18.56
N THR A 224 -14.06 -22.13 17.57
CA THR A 224 -13.08 -23.12 17.11
C THR A 224 -12.45 -22.76 15.75
N SER A 225 -13.05 -21.81 15.02
CA SER A 225 -12.60 -21.41 13.69
C SER A 225 -12.54 -19.89 13.56
N ILE A 226 -11.53 -19.39 12.82
CA ILE A 226 -11.40 -17.98 12.49
C ILE A 226 -12.58 -17.44 11.69
N MET A 227 -13.27 -18.28 10.93
CA MET A 227 -14.46 -17.90 10.17
C MET A 227 -15.69 -17.55 11.04
N GLN A 228 -15.61 -17.83 12.34
CA GLN A 228 -16.66 -17.47 13.32
C GLN A 228 -16.52 -16.05 13.87
N PHE A 229 -15.64 -15.21 13.25
CA PHE A 229 -15.45 -13.82 13.60
C PHE A 229 -15.92 -12.88 12.48
N PRO A 230 -17.23 -12.56 12.39
CA PRO A 230 -17.77 -11.77 11.28
C PRO A 230 -17.09 -10.40 11.14
N HIS A 231 -16.75 -9.73 12.25
CA HIS A 231 -16.06 -8.45 12.23
C HIS A 231 -14.65 -8.53 11.57
N LEU A 232 -13.95 -9.67 11.70
CA LEU A 232 -12.71 -9.91 10.99
C LEU A 232 -12.94 -10.05 9.49
N LEU A 233 -13.92 -10.86 9.08
CA LEU A 233 -14.22 -11.08 7.66
C LEU A 233 -14.65 -9.77 6.98
N LEU A 234 -15.51 -9.00 7.66
CA LEU A 234 -15.89 -7.65 7.21
C LEU A 234 -14.67 -6.70 7.20
N GLY A 235 -13.77 -6.82 8.18
CA GLY A 235 -12.53 -6.06 8.26
C GLY A 235 -11.59 -6.38 7.11
N VAL A 236 -11.43 -7.65 6.73
CA VAL A 236 -10.63 -8.09 5.56
C VAL A 236 -11.21 -7.50 4.28
N LEU A 237 -12.52 -7.59 4.09
CA LEU A 237 -13.20 -7.00 2.93
C LEU A 237 -13.08 -5.46 2.93
N THR A 238 -13.21 -4.82 4.10
CA THR A 238 -13.04 -3.38 4.24
C THR A 238 -11.61 -2.96 3.89
N LEU A 239 -10.61 -3.71 4.34
CA LEU A 239 -9.21 -3.45 4.02
C LEU A 239 -8.93 -3.64 2.53
N PHE A 240 -9.50 -4.68 1.92
CA PHE A 240 -9.44 -4.92 0.48
C PHE A 240 -10.00 -3.71 -0.30
N ILE A 241 -11.20 -3.26 0.04
CA ILE A 241 -11.82 -2.09 -0.57
C ILE A 241 -10.99 -0.83 -0.33
N TYR A 242 -10.52 -0.63 0.91
CA TYR A 242 -9.72 0.53 1.29
C TYR A 242 -8.42 0.61 0.49
N VAL A 243 -7.64 -0.47 0.40
CA VAL A 243 -6.38 -0.45 -0.35
C VAL A 243 -6.63 -0.15 -1.83
N GLY A 244 -7.75 -0.62 -2.36
CA GLY A 244 -8.16 -0.27 -3.72
C GLY A 244 -8.44 1.22 -3.89
N VAL A 245 -9.26 1.84 -3.01
CA VAL A 245 -9.56 3.27 -3.09
C VAL A 245 -8.37 4.16 -2.70
N GLU A 246 -7.38 3.64 -1.99
CA GLU A 246 -6.11 4.34 -1.73
C GLU A 246 -5.18 4.32 -2.95
N THR A 247 -5.06 3.15 -3.60
CA THR A 247 -4.13 2.93 -4.71
C THR A 247 -4.63 3.57 -6.00
N LEU A 248 -5.93 3.50 -6.26
CA LEU A 248 -6.53 3.97 -7.51
C LEU A 248 -6.25 5.45 -7.81
N PRO A 249 -6.43 6.43 -6.88
CA PRO A 249 -6.12 7.83 -7.14
C PRO A 249 -4.65 8.05 -7.50
N MET A 250 -3.74 7.32 -6.87
CA MET A 250 -2.30 7.42 -7.14
C MET A 250 -1.94 6.81 -8.49
N ALA A 251 -2.57 5.69 -8.85
CA ALA A 251 -2.33 5.01 -10.13
C ALA A 251 -2.90 5.80 -11.32
N SER A 252 -4.08 6.43 -11.15
CA SER A 252 -4.78 7.13 -12.24
C SER A 252 -4.46 8.62 -12.36
N MET A 253 -3.73 9.22 -11.41
CA MET A 253 -3.47 10.66 -11.37
C MET A 253 -2.86 11.21 -12.66
N LEU A 254 -1.83 10.56 -13.19
CA LEU A 254 -1.13 11.06 -14.38
C LEU A 254 -1.98 10.90 -15.64
N ASP A 255 -2.71 9.78 -15.77
CA ASP A 255 -3.63 9.56 -16.90
C ASP A 255 -4.79 10.56 -16.88
N PHE A 256 -5.36 10.81 -15.69
CA PHE A 256 -6.40 11.81 -15.50
C PHE A 256 -5.87 13.22 -15.81
N ALA A 257 -4.71 13.59 -15.27
CA ALA A 257 -4.08 14.88 -15.51
C ALA A 257 -3.81 15.07 -17.02
N LYS A 258 -3.36 14.01 -17.73
CA LYS A 258 -3.16 14.05 -19.19
C LYS A 258 -4.45 14.32 -19.95
N SER A 259 -5.58 13.78 -19.51
CA SER A 259 -6.87 14.04 -20.13
C SER A 259 -7.36 15.49 -19.95
N VAL A 260 -6.89 16.16 -18.87
CA VAL A 260 -7.25 17.55 -18.54
C VAL A 260 -6.24 18.54 -19.15
N PHE A 261 -4.95 18.21 -19.08
CA PHE A 261 -3.82 19.06 -19.49
C PHE A 261 -2.88 18.30 -20.42
N PRO A 262 -3.27 18.07 -21.69
CA PRO A 262 -2.54 17.18 -22.59
C PRO A 262 -1.12 17.66 -22.97
N ASN A 263 -0.83 18.96 -22.78
CA ASN A 263 0.44 19.60 -23.15
C ASN A 263 1.36 19.90 -21.94
N ASP A 264 0.92 19.57 -20.72
CA ASP A 264 1.71 19.87 -19.51
C ASP A 264 2.77 18.79 -19.23
N ASP A 265 3.79 19.16 -18.44
CA ASP A 265 4.64 18.17 -17.77
C ASP A 265 3.84 17.45 -16.70
N LEU A 266 3.47 16.22 -16.98
CA LEU A 266 2.58 15.44 -16.13
C LEU A 266 3.26 14.96 -14.83
N THR A 267 4.59 14.88 -14.79
CA THR A 267 5.33 14.30 -13.67
C THR A 267 5.05 15.04 -12.36
N GLY A 268 4.87 16.37 -12.45
CA GLY A 268 4.54 17.21 -11.32
C GLY A 268 3.20 16.92 -10.65
N TYR A 269 2.27 16.26 -11.36
CA TYR A 269 0.94 15.94 -10.81
C TYR A 269 0.97 14.73 -9.84
N SER A 270 1.98 13.88 -9.93
CA SER A 270 2.14 12.70 -9.05
C SER A 270 2.18 13.04 -7.54
N LYS A 271 2.48 14.28 -7.17
CA LYS A 271 2.59 14.75 -5.78
C LYS A 271 1.25 14.91 -5.06
N TYR A 272 0.16 15.19 -5.77
CA TYR A 272 -1.08 15.69 -5.14
C TYR A 272 -1.71 14.66 -4.19
N VAL A 273 -1.86 13.41 -4.60
CA VAL A 273 -2.46 12.37 -3.76
C VAL A 273 -1.56 12.01 -2.56
N PRO A 274 -0.25 11.73 -2.75
CA PRO A 274 0.66 11.48 -1.64
C PRO A 274 0.75 12.62 -0.63
N ILE A 275 0.74 13.89 -1.08
CA ILE A 275 0.72 15.05 -0.17
C ILE A 275 -0.58 15.06 0.64
N GLY A 276 -1.73 14.82 0.01
CA GLY A 276 -3.00 14.70 0.73
C GLY A 276 -2.94 13.64 1.83
N LEU A 277 -2.41 12.44 1.50
CA LEU A 277 -2.19 11.37 2.47
C LEU A 277 -1.24 11.79 3.62
N MET A 278 -0.10 12.42 3.31
CA MET A 278 0.85 12.87 4.32
C MET A 278 0.26 13.90 5.28
N ILE A 279 -0.47 14.89 4.75
CA ILE A 279 -1.18 15.90 5.57
C ILE A 279 -2.17 15.19 6.50
N GLY A 280 -2.94 14.23 6.00
CA GLY A 280 -3.87 13.47 6.80
C GLY A 280 -3.20 12.62 7.88
N TYR A 281 -2.04 11.98 7.60
CA TYR A 281 -1.27 11.27 8.63
C TYR A 281 -0.76 12.22 9.73
N VAL A 282 -0.26 13.41 9.37
CA VAL A 282 0.14 14.43 10.36
C VAL A 282 -1.06 14.84 11.21
N PHE A 283 -2.22 15.06 10.59
CA PHE A 283 -3.46 15.36 11.30
C PHE A 283 -3.85 14.23 12.25
N GLY A 284 -3.73 12.98 11.82
CA GLY A 284 -3.96 11.79 12.65
C GLY A 284 -3.05 11.73 13.87
N VAL A 285 -1.75 12.00 13.70
CA VAL A 285 -0.78 12.04 14.83
C VAL A 285 -1.19 13.07 15.88
N LEU A 286 -1.69 14.23 15.45
CA LEU A 286 -2.06 15.32 16.36
C LEU A 286 -3.41 15.08 17.05
N MET A 287 -4.37 14.45 16.36
CA MET A 287 -5.76 14.35 16.81
C MET A 287 -6.08 13.02 17.50
N ILE A 288 -5.42 11.91 17.13
CA ILE A 288 -5.70 10.58 17.69
C ILE A 288 -4.61 10.24 18.72
N PRO A 289 -4.96 9.70 19.92
CA PRO A 289 -6.30 9.46 20.45
C PRO A 289 -6.88 10.65 21.25
N LYS A 290 -6.15 11.77 21.33
CA LYS A 290 -6.44 12.86 22.29
C LYS A 290 -7.80 13.52 22.10
N ILE A 291 -8.20 13.73 20.84
CA ILE A 291 -9.40 14.48 20.46
C ILE A 291 -10.43 13.57 19.76
N LEU A 292 -9.95 12.68 18.88
CA LEU A 292 -10.77 11.78 18.10
C LEU A 292 -10.52 10.31 18.46
N SER A 293 -11.59 9.56 18.71
CA SER A 293 -11.47 8.11 18.76
C SER A 293 -11.26 7.55 17.35
N GLN A 294 -10.60 6.42 17.26
CA GLN A 294 -10.29 5.71 16.02
C GLN A 294 -11.53 5.45 15.15
N THR A 295 -12.64 5.02 15.77
CA THR A 295 -13.93 4.81 15.08
C THR A 295 -14.51 6.11 14.54
N LYS A 296 -14.49 7.21 15.34
CA LYS A 296 -14.97 8.51 14.87
C LYS A 296 -14.12 9.05 13.72
N ALA A 297 -12.79 8.88 13.80
CA ALA A 297 -11.89 9.25 12.72
C ALA A 297 -12.27 8.52 11.42
N LEU A 298 -12.49 7.19 11.48
CA LEU A 298 -12.87 6.39 10.32
C LEU A 298 -14.21 6.84 9.71
N ILE A 299 -15.21 7.17 10.55
CA ILE A 299 -16.50 7.69 10.08
C ILE A 299 -16.31 9.02 9.33
N ILE A 300 -15.58 9.97 9.94
CA ILE A 300 -15.36 11.30 9.36
C ILE A 300 -14.64 11.19 8.02
N VAL A 301 -13.54 10.43 7.94
CA VAL A 301 -12.77 10.30 6.69
C VAL A 301 -13.55 9.54 5.62
N SER A 302 -14.43 8.59 5.98
CA SER A 302 -15.29 7.90 5.02
C SER A 302 -16.31 8.86 4.40
N ILE A 303 -16.94 9.73 5.21
CA ILE A 303 -17.86 10.77 4.73
C ILE A 303 -17.11 11.78 3.84
N LEU A 304 -15.91 12.17 4.25
CA LEU A 304 -15.08 13.08 3.46
C LEU A 304 -14.68 12.45 2.11
N GLY A 305 -14.38 11.14 2.10
CA GLY A 305 -14.11 10.38 0.88
C GLY A 305 -15.30 10.36 -0.08
N ILE A 306 -16.53 10.18 0.44
CA ILE A 306 -17.76 10.28 -0.36
C ILE A 306 -17.89 11.69 -0.96
N ALA A 307 -17.77 12.72 -0.14
CA ALA A 307 -17.92 14.11 -0.57
C ALA A 307 -16.86 14.50 -1.64
N ALA A 308 -15.59 14.13 -1.42
CA ALA A 308 -14.51 14.39 -2.37
C ALA A 308 -14.71 13.61 -3.68
N SER A 309 -15.24 12.39 -3.62
CA SER A 309 -15.55 11.60 -4.81
C SER A 309 -16.69 12.20 -5.61
N LEU A 310 -17.77 12.67 -4.97
CA LEU A 310 -18.84 13.38 -5.65
C LEU A 310 -18.32 14.68 -6.29
N ALA A 311 -17.48 15.44 -5.58
CA ALA A 311 -16.84 16.62 -6.14
C ALA A 311 -15.98 16.29 -7.38
N LEU A 312 -15.19 15.19 -7.33
CA LEU A 312 -14.39 14.72 -8.48
C LEU A 312 -15.26 14.39 -9.70
N ILE A 313 -16.43 13.78 -9.48
CA ILE A 313 -17.34 13.35 -10.56
C ILE A 313 -18.01 14.53 -11.23
N PHE A 314 -18.47 15.54 -10.44
CA PHE A 314 -19.34 16.60 -10.94
C PHE A 314 -18.64 17.92 -11.24
N LEU A 315 -17.45 18.18 -10.68
CA LEU A 315 -16.72 19.43 -10.90
C LEU A 315 -15.84 19.36 -12.15
N PRO A 316 -15.43 20.50 -12.73
CA PRO A 316 -14.53 20.53 -13.88
C PRO A 316 -13.23 19.76 -13.62
N GLY A 317 -12.65 19.13 -14.64
CA GLY A 317 -11.49 18.26 -14.52
C GLY A 317 -10.25 18.90 -13.87
N ASN A 318 -10.01 20.20 -14.10
CA ASN A 318 -8.93 20.94 -13.43
C ASN A 318 -9.11 21.00 -11.90
N VAL A 319 -10.34 21.07 -11.41
CA VAL A 319 -10.66 20.95 -9.97
C VAL A 319 -10.57 19.51 -9.51
N GLY A 320 -10.84 18.55 -10.40
CA GLY A 320 -10.75 17.11 -10.14
C GLY A 320 -9.37 16.68 -9.62
N ILE A 321 -8.29 17.31 -10.07
CA ILE A 321 -6.92 17.08 -9.58
C ILE A 321 -6.84 17.30 -8.05
N TYR A 322 -7.42 18.40 -7.56
CA TYR A 322 -7.45 18.69 -6.12
C TYR A 322 -8.43 17.80 -5.35
N CYS A 323 -9.51 17.35 -6.02
CA CYS A 323 -10.41 16.35 -5.44
C CYS A 323 -9.71 15.02 -5.21
N LEU A 324 -8.82 14.59 -6.12
CA LEU A 324 -7.98 13.41 -5.93
C LEU A 324 -7.02 13.57 -4.74
N ALA A 325 -6.46 14.77 -4.52
CA ALA A 325 -5.66 15.06 -3.33
C ALA A 325 -6.52 14.99 -2.04
N ALA A 326 -7.76 15.50 -2.07
CA ALA A 326 -8.69 15.40 -0.96
C ALA A 326 -9.10 13.94 -0.66
N ILE A 327 -9.24 13.11 -1.69
CA ILE A 327 -9.42 11.66 -1.55
C ILE A 327 -8.19 11.04 -0.87
N GLY A 328 -6.97 11.46 -1.26
CA GLY A 328 -5.75 11.06 -0.57
C GLY A 328 -5.79 11.40 0.92
N PHE A 329 -6.18 12.63 1.28
CA PHE A 329 -6.35 13.02 2.68
C PHE A 329 -7.38 12.13 3.40
N ALA A 330 -8.53 11.86 2.80
CA ALA A 330 -9.56 11.01 3.37
C ALA A 330 -9.05 9.57 3.61
N ASN A 331 -8.21 9.04 2.74
CA ASN A 331 -7.67 7.67 2.86
C ASN A 331 -6.63 7.52 3.97
N SER A 332 -5.97 8.60 4.42
CA SER A 332 -4.82 8.55 5.33
C SER A 332 -5.09 7.84 6.66
N LEU A 333 -6.26 8.08 7.28
CA LEU A 333 -6.59 7.54 8.60
C LEU A 333 -7.30 6.18 8.54
N MET A 334 -7.58 5.66 7.36
CA MET A 334 -8.34 4.42 7.22
C MET A 334 -7.53 3.20 7.64
N TRP A 335 -6.28 3.05 7.17
CA TRP A 335 -5.41 1.93 7.57
C TRP A 335 -5.21 1.86 9.09
N PRO A 336 -4.79 2.97 9.78
CA PRO A 336 -4.62 2.95 11.23
C PRO A 336 -5.90 2.65 12.01
N ALA A 337 -7.08 2.89 11.42
CA ALA A 337 -8.36 2.66 12.06
C ALA A 337 -8.94 1.26 11.76
N ILE A 338 -8.92 0.82 10.51
CA ILE A 338 -9.50 -0.47 10.10
C ILE A 338 -8.78 -1.65 10.74
N TRP A 339 -7.42 -1.62 10.73
CA TRP A 339 -6.60 -2.73 11.19
C TRP A 339 -6.91 -3.15 12.64
N PRO A 340 -6.83 -2.26 13.65
CA PRO A 340 -7.11 -2.65 15.01
C PRO A 340 -8.57 -3.05 15.26
N LEU A 341 -9.53 -2.43 14.55
CA LEU A 341 -10.93 -2.80 14.67
C LEU A 341 -11.22 -4.20 14.13
N ALA A 342 -10.50 -4.60 13.07
CA ALA A 342 -10.65 -5.91 12.46
C ALA A 342 -10.02 -7.03 13.29
N ILE A 343 -8.86 -6.80 13.93
CA ILE A 343 -8.16 -7.83 14.73
C ILE A 343 -8.59 -7.88 16.20
N ALA A 344 -9.48 -6.99 16.63
CA ALA A 344 -9.92 -6.95 18.03
C ALA A 344 -10.58 -8.26 18.46
N ASP A 345 -10.29 -8.73 19.68
CA ASP A 345 -10.91 -9.88 20.33
C ASP A 345 -10.73 -11.24 19.61
N LEU A 346 -9.68 -11.38 18.79
CA LEU A 346 -9.39 -12.66 18.10
C LEU A 346 -8.64 -13.68 18.97
N GLY A 347 -8.03 -13.30 20.09
CA GLY A 347 -7.26 -14.18 20.95
C GLY A 347 -6.21 -14.99 20.16
N LYS A 348 -6.23 -16.33 20.25
CA LYS A 348 -5.31 -17.24 19.55
C LYS A 348 -5.35 -17.11 18.02
N PHE A 349 -6.41 -16.56 17.45
CA PHE A 349 -6.56 -16.37 15.99
C PHE A 349 -5.95 -15.07 15.49
N THR A 350 -5.37 -14.21 16.33
CA THR A 350 -4.83 -12.90 15.93
C THR A 350 -3.79 -13.01 14.81
N LYS A 351 -2.85 -13.97 14.88
CA LYS A 351 -1.82 -14.18 13.84
C LYS A 351 -2.45 -14.54 12.49
N THR A 352 -3.41 -15.47 12.50
CA THR A 352 -4.14 -15.89 11.29
C THR A 352 -4.99 -14.75 10.73
N GLY A 353 -5.67 -13.98 11.61
CA GLY A 353 -6.43 -12.79 11.23
C GLY A 353 -5.57 -11.71 10.59
N ALA A 354 -4.38 -11.46 11.15
CA ALA A 354 -3.41 -10.53 10.56
C ALA A 354 -2.96 -10.99 9.16
N SER A 355 -2.70 -12.28 8.95
CA SER A 355 -2.38 -12.83 7.62
C SER A 355 -3.51 -12.65 6.63
N MET A 356 -4.78 -12.83 7.04
CA MET A 356 -5.94 -12.58 6.19
C MET A 356 -6.07 -11.10 5.81
N LEU A 357 -5.78 -10.18 6.73
CA LEU A 357 -5.74 -8.74 6.44
C LEU A 357 -4.65 -8.39 5.41
N VAL A 358 -3.45 -8.98 5.54
CA VAL A 358 -2.37 -8.78 4.55
C VAL A 358 -2.79 -9.25 3.17
N MET A 359 -3.50 -10.38 3.06
CA MET A 359 -4.05 -10.84 1.77
C MET A 359 -5.07 -9.85 1.19
N GLY A 360 -5.81 -9.11 2.03
CA GLY A 360 -6.72 -8.04 1.62
C GLY A 360 -6.04 -6.90 0.85
N ILE A 361 -4.71 -6.73 0.99
CA ILE A 361 -3.93 -5.71 0.26
C ILE A 361 -4.06 -5.85 -1.28
N VAL A 362 -4.45 -7.04 -1.78
CA VAL A 362 -4.72 -7.26 -3.21
C VAL A 362 -5.83 -6.36 -3.78
N GLY A 363 -6.65 -5.74 -2.95
CA GLY A 363 -7.59 -4.71 -3.38
C GLY A 363 -6.95 -3.61 -4.23
N GLY A 364 -5.67 -3.29 -3.96
CA GLY A 364 -4.85 -2.40 -4.76
C GLY A 364 -4.58 -2.87 -6.20
N ALA A 365 -4.79 -4.16 -6.50
CA ALA A 365 -4.81 -4.66 -7.87
C ALA A 365 -6.21 -4.56 -8.49
N VAL A 366 -7.22 -4.99 -7.75
CA VAL A 366 -8.55 -5.25 -8.29
C VAL A 366 -9.29 -3.96 -8.66
N LEU A 367 -9.30 -2.95 -7.77
CA LEU A 367 -10.01 -1.71 -8.06
C LEU A 367 -9.43 -0.94 -9.26
N PRO A 368 -8.10 -0.74 -9.39
CA PRO A 368 -7.55 -0.12 -10.61
C PRO A 368 -7.88 -0.88 -11.89
N LEU A 369 -7.87 -2.22 -11.87
CA LEU A 369 -8.28 -3.01 -13.04
C LEU A 369 -9.74 -2.79 -13.40
N ILE A 370 -10.66 -2.84 -12.43
CA ILE A 370 -12.08 -2.56 -12.67
C ILE A 370 -12.25 -1.14 -13.20
N PHE A 371 -11.54 -0.17 -12.63
CA PHE A 371 -11.56 1.21 -13.08
C PHE A 371 -11.10 1.34 -14.54
N GLY A 372 -10.00 0.69 -14.92
CA GLY A 372 -9.52 0.68 -16.30
C GLY A 372 -10.55 0.13 -17.28
N VAL A 373 -11.22 -1.00 -16.91
CA VAL A 373 -12.30 -1.57 -17.71
C VAL A 373 -13.49 -0.60 -17.84
N LEU A 374 -13.85 0.11 -16.77
CA LEU A 374 -14.91 1.12 -16.81
C LEU A 374 -14.53 2.29 -17.72
N VAL A 375 -13.30 2.81 -17.64
CA VAL A 375 -12.81 3.88 -18.52
C VAL A 375 -12.87 3.46 -19.97
N ASP A 376 -12.38 2.26 -20.30
CA ASP A 376 -12.43 1.71 -21.67
C ASP A 376 -13.87 1.52 -22.15
N SER A 377 -14.77 1.05 -21.28
CA SER A 377 -16.20 0.87 -21.57
C SER A 377 -16.90 2.21 -21.86
N PHE A 378 -16.62 3.26 -21.06
CA PHE A 378 -17.19 4.58 -21.28
C PHE A 378 -16.58 5.32 -22.49
N LYS A 379 -15.37 4.97 -22.89
CA LYS A 379 -14.73 5.48 -24.10
C LYS A 379 -15.54 5.06 -25.35
N GLY A 380 -16.09 3.84 -25.37
CA GLY A 380 -16.84 3.30 -26.50
C GLY A 380 -15.95 3.18 -27.76
N ALA A 381 -16.48 3.62 -28.90
CA ALA A 381 -15.77 3.60 -30.20
C ALA A 381 -14.81 4.78 -30.39
N ASN A 382 -14.70 5.72 -29.46
CA ASN A 382 -13.78 6.84 -29.57
C ASN A 382 -12.33 6.38 -29.42
N GLU A 383 -11.41 6.97 -30.17
CA GLU A 383 -9.99 6.62 -30.09
C GLU A 383 -9.31 7.20 -28.84
N ILE A 384 -9.76 8.36 -28.35
CA ILE A 384 -9.15 9.11 -27.25
C ILE A 384 -10.02 9.02 -26.00
N VAL A 385 -9.40 8.70 -24.85
CA VAL A 385 -10.05 8.73 -23.54
C VAL A 385 -10.18 10.18 -23.08
N SER A 386 -11.41 10.61 -22.82
CA SER A 386 -11.71 11.97 -22.34
C SER A 386 -11.72 12.07 -20.82
N THR A 387 -11.63 13.30 -20.29
CA THR A 387 -11.80 13.58 -18.87
C THR A 387 -13.15 13.05 -18.32
N ALA A 388 -14.21 13.16 -19.12
CA ALA A 388 -15.54 12.66 -18.75
C ALA A 388 -15.58 11.13 -18.57
N ASN A 389 -14.79 10.38 -19.35
CA ASN A 389 -14.70 8.92 -19.20
C ASN A 389 -14.09 8.56 -17.84
N PHE A 390 -13.01 9.25 -17.44
CA PHE A 390 -12.41 9.09 -16.10
C PHE A 390 -13.39 9.45 -15.01
N GLN A 391 -14.06 10.61 -15.11
CA GLN A 391 -15.04 11.08 -14.12
C GLN A 391 -16.20 10.08 -13.97
N SER A 392 -16.68 9.51 -15.07
CA SER A 392 -17.69 8.45 -15.04
C SER A 392 -17.18 7.18 -14.38
N ALA A 393 -15.93 6.79 -14.60
CA ALA A 393 -15.36 5.61 -13.97
C ALA A 393 -15.14 5.79 -12.45
N TYR A 394 -14.91 7.02 -11.97
CA TYR A 394 -14.74 7.31 -10.54
C TYR A 394 -16.01 7.10 -9.69
N TRP A 395 -17.17 6.82 -10.30
CA TRP A 395 -18.36 6.37 -9.55
C TRP A 395 -18.07 5.12 -8.71
N ILE A 396 -17.05 4.33 -9.04
CA ILE A 396 -16.62 3.17 -8.26
C ILE A 396 -16.26 3.52 -6.80
N PHE A 397 -15.82 4.76 -6.53
CA PHE A 397 -15.49 5.19 -5.18
C PHE A 397 -16.70 5.21 -4.24
N ILE A 398 -17.86 5.56 -4.75
CA ILE A 398 -19.06 5.78 -3.94
C ILE A 398 -19.48 4.52 -3.16
N PRO A 399 -19.75 3.37 -3.79
CA PRO A 399 -20.07 2.14 -3.06
C PRO A 399 -18.93 1.69 -2.13
N CYS A 400 -17.67 1.93 -2.51
CA CYS A 400 -16.51 1.57 -1.70
C CYS A 400 -16.49 2.35 -0.38
N TYR A 401 -16.65 3.68 -0.41
CA TYR A 401 -16.69 4.49 0.81
C TYR A 401 -17.93 4.23 1.65
N PHE A 402 -19.09 3.94 1.05
CA PHE A 402 -20.26 3.51 1.81
C PHE A 402 -20.02 2.19 2.57
N PHE A 403 -19.32 1.25 1.96
CA PHE A 403 -18.99 0.02 2.65
C PHE A 403 -18.00 0.25 3.81
N ILE A 404 -16.98 1.10 3.62
CA ILE A 404 -16.03 1.47 4.69
C ILE A 404 -16.78 2.19 5.83
N LEU A 405 -17.71 3.08 5.50
CA LEU A 405 -18.57 3.78 6.47
C LEU A 405 -19.46 2.78 7.24
N TYR A 406 -20.06 1.81 6.55
CA TYR A 406 -20.82 0.74 7.20
C TYR A 406 -19.96 -0.04 8.20
N PHE A 407 -18.75 -0.43 7.82
CA PHE A 407 -17.82 -1.09 8.73
C PHE A 407 -17.49 -0.22 9.94
N ALA A 408 -17.25 1.08 9.73
CA ALA A 408 -16.96 2.04 10.79
C ALA A 408 -18.12 2.23 11.79
N ILE A 409 -19.37 2.18 11.34
CA ILE A 409 -20.55 2.40 12.20
C ILE A 409 -21.01 1.10 12.89
N ALA A 410 -21.08 0.02 12.13
CA ALA A 410 -21.74 -1.23 12.54
C ALA A 410 -20.88 -2.48 12.37
N GLY A 411 -20.21 -2.66 11.23
CA GLY A 411 -19.56 -3.92 10.87
C GLY A 411 -18.54 -4.40 11.88
N HIS A 412 -17.70 -3.50 12.41
CA HIS A 412 -16.69 -3.84 13.42
C HIS A 412 -17.27 -4.27 14.77
N LYS A 413 -18.56 -4.06 15.03
CA LYS A 413 -19.24 -4.43 16.28
C LYS A 413 -19.89 -5.81 16.23
N ILE A 414 -19.98 -6.41 15.07
CA ILE A 414 -20.63 -7.73 14.89
C ILE A 414 -19.68 -8.81 15.43
N ARG A 415 -20.01 -9.34 16.61
CA ARG A 415 -19.19 -10.32 17.35
C ARG A 415 -19.78 -11.74 17.35
N LYS A 416 -21.00 -11.89 16.86
CA LYS A 416 -21.73 -13.17 16.80
C LYS A 416 -21.94 -13.62 15.37
#